data_7d471cb32b391de583c2b493931d193f
#
_entry.id   7d471cb32b391de583c2b493931d193f
#
_cell.length_a   1.000
_cell.length_b   1.000
_cell.length_c   1.000
_cell.angle_alpha   90.00
_cell.angle_beta   90.00
_cell.angle_gamma   90.00
#
_symmetry.space_group_name_H-M   'P 1'
#
loop_
_entity.id
_entity.type
_entity.pdbx_description
1 polymer ?
#
loop_
_entity_poly.entity_id
_entity_poly.type
_entity_poly.pdbx_seq_one_letter_code
_entity_poly.pdbx_strand_id
1 'polypeptide(L)'
;MQIKVNGKSSTVAAASDTPLLYVLLNELQLQGPRFGCGLSQCGSCSVLVDGVEKRSCVTLVSAVEGKSVTTLEGLPMWYAATRRLARAPELHPVQHAMLDEQAAQCGYCYNGMIVKAAELLSKTPKPDEAQIRKAMNGHLCRCGTYPSIIRAIRRASEIMASEEVRR
;
A
#
# COMPACT_ATOMS: atom_id res chain seq x y z
N MET A 1 18.83 4.58 -14.54
CA MET A 1 17.72 3.63 -14.79
C MET A 1 16.42 4.39 -14.75
N GLN A 2 15.41 4.01 -15.53
CA GLN A 2 14.07 4.60 -15.48
C GLN A 2 13.10 3.69 -14.74
N ILE A 3 12.35 4.25 -13.79
CA ILE A 3 11.28 3.55 -13.07
C ILE A 3 10.00 4.38 -13.09
N LYS A 4 8.85 3.71 -13.05
CA LYS A 4 7.54 4.38 -13.00
C LYS A 4 6.95 4.26 -11.60
N VAL A 5 6.81 5.40 -10.91
CA VAL A 5 6.30 5.44 -9.53
C VAL A 5 5.11 6.41 -9.47
N ASN A 6 3.98 5.96 -8.93
CA ASN A 6 2.74 6.73 -8.78
C ASN A 6 2.30 7.41 -10.10
N GLY A 7 2.43 6.68 -11.20
CA GLY A 7 2.07 7.16 -12.53
C GLY A 7 3.11 8.07 -13.20
N LYS A 8 4.18 8.46 -12.52
CA LYS A 8 5.25 9.33 -13.06
C LYS A 8 6.50 8.50 -13.36
N SER A 9 7.12 8.75 -14.53
CA SER A 9 8.43 8.18 -14.87
C SER A 9 9.53 9.05 -14.25
N SER A 10 10.48 8.41 -13.58
CA SER A 10 11.61 9.07 -12.92
C SER A 10 12.91 8.37 -13.31
N THR A 11 13.94 9.17 -13.60
CA THR A 11 15.30 8.64 -13.77
C THR A 11 15.97 8.59 -12.40
N VAL A 12 16.51 7.42 -12.04
CA VAL A 12 17.20 7.21 -10.76
C VAL A 12 18.66 6.85 -11.00
N ALA A 13 19.54 7.34 -10.11
CA ALA A 13 20.98 7.17 -10.19
C ALA A 13 21.47 5.88 -9.50
N ALA A 14 20.63 5.27 -8.68
CA ALA A 14 20.95 4.07 -7.91
C ALA A 14 21.46 2.93 -8.79
N ALA A 15 22.41 2.14 -8.26
CA ALA A 15 22.88 0.92 -8.89
C ALA A 15 21.73 -0.11 -9.00
N SER A 16 21.78 -0.99 -10.00
CA SER A 16 20.71 -1.93 -10.33
C SER A 16 20.33 -2.91 -9.20
N ASP A 17 21.26 -3.16 -8.30
CA ASP A 17 21.12 -4.03 -7.12
C ASP A 17 20.69 -3.28 -5.84
N THR A 18 20.47 -1.96 -5.94
CA THR A 18 19.98 -1.18 -4.80
C THR A 18 18.54 -1.61 -4.44
N PRO A 19 18.23 -1.86 -3.15
CA PRO A 19 16.87 -2.11 -2.74
C PRO A 19 15.95 -0.92 -3.06
N LEU A 20 14.81 -1.21 -3.65
CA LEU A 20 13.82 -0.21 -4.09
C LEU A 20 13.44 0.78 -2.98
N LEU A 21 13.38 0.31 -1.72
CA LEU A 21 13.06 1.16 -0.58
C LEU A 21 13.96 2.39 -0.50
N TYR A 22 15.26 2.23 -0.68
CA TYR A 22 16.21 3.35 -0.57
C TYR A 22 16.07 4.33 -1.74
N VAL A 23 15.74 3.84 -2.93
CA VAL A 23 15.43 4.69 -4.08
C VAL A 23 14.18 5.54 -3.81
N LEU A 24 13.11 4.90 -3.29
CA LEU A 24 11.87 5.60 -2.96
C LEU A 24 12.08 6.68 -1.88
N LEU A 25 12.87 6.37 -0.83
CA LEU A 25 13.13 7.29 0.27
C LEU A 25 14.11 8.41 -0.10
N ASN A 26 15.25 8.05 -0.68
CA ASN A 26 16.39 8.97 -0.81
C ASN A 26 16.37 9.77 -2.11
N GLU A 27 16.01 9.13 -3.24
CA GLU A 27 15.99 9.83 -4.53
C GLU A 27 14.62 10.43 -4.84
N LEU A 28 13.53 9.69 -4.55
CA LEU A 28 12.18 10.17 -4.83
C LEU A 28 11.51 10.87 -3.66
N GLN A 29 12.16 10.92 -2.49
CA GLN A 29 11.70 11.63 -1.28
C GLN A 29 10.28 11.24 -0.82
N LEU A 30 9.88 9.98 -1.09
CA LEU A 30 8.59 9.46 -0.69
C LEU A 30 8.62 9.02 0.78
N GLN A 31 7.57 9.33 1.54
CA GLN A 31 7.50 9.08 2.98
C GLN A 31 6.60 7.90 3.37
N GLY A 32 5.81 7.38 2.44
CA GLY A 32 4.93 6.23 2.68
C GLY A 32 5.70 4.99 3.08
N PRO A 33 6.56 4.41 2.21
CA PRO A 33 7.35 3.23 2.55
C PRO A 33 8.31 3.52 3.70
N ARG A 34 8.37 2.60 4.68
CA ARG A 34 9.20 2.76 5.90
C ARG A 34 10.20 1.61 6.02
N PHE A 35 11.42 1.91 6.45
CA PHE A 35 12.38 0.88 6.84
C PHE A 35 11.99 0.30 8.22
N GLY A 36 11.85 -1.02 8.31
CA GLY A 36 11.59 -1.71 9.58
C GLY A 36 12.62 -2.81 9.79
N CYS A 37 12.30 -4.05 9.36
CA CYS A 37 13.19 -5.19 9.58
C CYS A 37 14.32 -5.34 8.56
N GLY A 38 14.19 -4.82 7.34
CA GLY A 38 15.12 -5.04 6.23
C GLY A 38 15.11 -6.48 5.65
N LEU A 39 14.26 -7.36 6.18
CA LEU A 39 14.26 -8.81 5.94
C LEU A 39 12.92 -9.35 5.42
N SER A 40 12.09 -8.51 4.81
CA SER A 40 10.77 -8.89 4.28
C SER A 40 9.73 -9.38 5.31
N GLN A 41 9.96 -9.21 6.61
CA GLN A 41 9.13 -9.81 7.66
C GLN A 41 8.04 -8.89 8.21
N CYS A 42 8.29 -7.57 8.32
CA CYS A 42 7.39 -6.67 9.06
C CYS A 42 6.34 -5.94 8.22
N GLY A 43 6.52 -5.83 6.91
CA GLY A 43 5.58 -5.17 6.01
C GLY A 43 5.66 -3.65 5.93
N SER A 44 6.38 -2.94 6.81
CA SER A 44 6.42 -1.46 6.83
C SER A 44 6.86 -0.83 5.51
N CYS A 45 7.64 -1.55 4.70
CA CYS A 45 8.16 -1.11 3.41
C CYS A 45 7.29 -1.51 2.20
N SER A 46 6.09 -2.04 2.41
CA SER A 46 5.24 -2.54 1.33
C SER A 46 4.90 -1.46 0.30
N VAL A 47 4.94 -1.85 -0.96
CA VAL A 47 4.47 -1.09 -2.13
C VAL A 47 3.71 -2.05 -3.04
N LEU A 48 2.90 -1.54 -3.98
CA LEU A 48 2.35 -2.37 -5.05
C LEU A 48 3.29 -2.28 -6.27
N VAL A 49 3.60 -3.42 -6.86
CA VAL A 49 4.26 -3.53 -8.17
C VAL A 49 3.26 -4.21 -9.10
N ASP A 50 2.79 -3.50 -10.10
CA ASP A 50 1.71 -3.94 -11.00
C ASP A 50 0.47 -4.43 -10.23
N GLY A 51 0.12 -3.73 -9.15
CA GLY A 51 -1.03 -4.04 -8.28
C GLY A 51 -0.81 -5.20 -7.30
N VAL A 52 0.39 -5.77 -7.24
CA VAL A 52 0.74 -6.86 -6.30
C VAL A 52 1.70 -6.34 -5.23
N GLU A 53 1.39 -6.61 -3.97
CA GLU A 53 2.21 -6.19 -2.84
C GLU A 53 3.60 -6.83 -2.88
N LYS A 54 4.63 -6.00 -2.69
CA LYS A 54 6.04 -6.36 -2.61
C LYS A 54 6.72 -5.65 -1.45
N ARG A 55 7.70 -6.31 -0.85
CA ARG A 55 8.56 -5.74 0.20
C ARG A 55 9.72 -4.97 -0.43
N SER A 56 9.63 -3.65 -0.49
CA SER A 56 10.63 -2.83 -1.19
C SER A 56 12.04 -2.91 -0.57
N CYS A 57 12.16 -3.30 0.70
CA CYS A 57 13.48 -3.46 1.37
C CYS A 57 14.34 -4.62 0.82
N VAL A 58 13.72 -5.58 0.11
CA VAL A 58 14.42 -6.73 -0.50
C VAL A 58 14.15 -6.83 -2.01
N THR A 59 13.34 -5.96 -2.56
CA THR A 59 13.09 -5.88 -4.00
C THR A 59 14.15 -4.98 -4.62
N LEU A 60 14.91 -5.47 -5.58
CA LEU A 60 15.92 -4.68 -6.28
C LEU A 60 15.24 -3.65 -7.20
N VAL A 61 15.85 -2.48 -7.37
CA VAL A 61 15.31 -1.45 -8.26
C VAL A 61 15.24 -1.94 -9.72
N SER A 62 16.18 -2.77 -10.17
CA SER A 62 16.14 -3.42 -11.48
C SER A 62 14.93 -4.35 -11.68
N ALA A 63 14.42 -4.95 -10.63
CA ALA A 63 13.26 -5.85 -10.71
C ALA A 63 11.94 -5.11 -11.00
N VAL A 64 11.91 -3.78 -10.90
CA VAL A 64 10.74 -2.95 -11.19
C VAL A 64 10.87 -2.13 -12.47
N GLU A 65 11.93 -2.32 -13.24
CA GLU A 65 12.08 -1.69 -14.56
C GLU A 65 10.93 -2.12 -15.48
N GLY A 66 10.31 -1.17 -16.16
CA GLY A 66 9.15 -1.40 -17.01
C GLY A 66 7.84 -1.70 -16.26
N LYS A 67 7.86 -1.75 -14.91
CA LYS A 67 6.69 -2.00 -14.08
C LYS A 67 6.17 -0.72 -13.43
N SER A 68 4.91 -0.76 -12.99
CA SER A 68 4.29 0.35 -12.26
C SER A 68 4.39 0.12 -10.75
N VAL A 69 5.13 0.99 -10.07
CA VAL A 69 5.22 0.99 -8.61
C VAL A 69 4.19 1.98 -8.06
N THR A 70 3.37 1.53 -7.09
CA THR A 70 2.44 2.39 -6.37
C THR A 70 2.80 2.38 -4.89
N THR A 71 3.07 3.54 -4.32
CA THR A 71 3.30 3.74 -2.89
C THR A 71 2.02 4.20 -2.20
N LEU A 72 2.07 4.41 -0.89
CA LEU A 72 0.94 4.90 -0.10
C LEU A 72 0.33 6.18 -0.69
N GLU A 73 1.18 7.08 -1.17
CA GLU A 73 0.78 8.37 -1.76
C GLU A 73 0.05 8.21 -3.10
N GLY A 74 0.35 7.15 -3.83
CA GLY A 74 -0.25 6.86 -5.14
C GLY A 74 -1.52 6.03 -5.09
N LEU A 75 -1.93 5.52 -3.91
CA LEU A 75 -3.10 4.65 -3.79
C LEU A 75 -4.41 5.27 -4.30
N PRO A 76 -4.71 6.58 -4.07
CA PRO A 76 -5.92 7.18 -4.60
C PRO A 76 -5.99 7.15 -6.13
N MET A 77 -4.88 7.43 -6.81
CA MET A 77 -4.81 7.37 -8.28
C MET A 77 -4.89 5.93 -8.79
N TRP A 78 -4.20 5.00 -8.12
CA TRP A 78 -4.27 3.58 -8.44
C TRP A 78 -5.70 3.05 -8.30
N TYR A 79 -6.40 3.43 -7.23
CA TYR A 79 -7.80 3.07 -7.00
C TYR A 79 -8.70 3.60 -8.12
N ALA A 80 -8.55 4.89 -8.46
CA ALA A 80 -9.32 5.49 -9.55
C ALA A 80 -9.10 4.77 -10.89
N ALA A 81 -7.86 4.43 -11.20
CA ALA A 81 -7.52 3.72 -12.43
C ALA A 81 -8.12 2.29 -12.45
N THR A 82 -7.99 1.54 -11.34
CA THR A 82 -8.52 0.17 -11.24
C THR A 82 -10.05 0.12 -11.28
N ARG A 83 -10.72 1.13 -10.72
CA ARG A 83 -12.17 1.25 -10.66
C ARG A 83 -12.75 2.10 -11.81
N ARG A 84 -11.92 2.61 -12.72
CA ARG A 84 -12.33 3.49 -13.86
C ARG A 84 -13.15 4.69 -13.40
N LEU A 85 -12.71 5.32 -12.29
CA LEU A 85 -13.33 6.55 -11.80
C LEU A 85 -12.97 7.72 -12.69
N ALA A 86 -13.89 8.66 -12.87
CA ALA A 86 -13.63 9.90 -13.62
C ALA A 86 -12.59 10.79 -12.92
N ARG A 87 -12.48 10.68 -11.57
CA ARG A 87 -11.53 11.44 -10.76
C ARG A 87 -11.03 10.59 -9.60
N ALA A 88 -9.74 10.73 -9.26
CA ALA A 88 -9.19 10.12 -8.06
C ALA A 88 -9.81 10.77 -6.80
N PRO A 89 -10.22 9.98 -5.79
CA PRO A 89 -10.59 10.54 -4.49
C PRO A 89 -9.37 11.15 -3.82
N GLU A 90 -9.58 11.97 -2.79
CA GLU A 90 -8.49 12.54 -1.99
C GLU A 90 -7.71 11.44 -1.26
N LEU A 91 -8.41 10.47 -0.70
CA LEU A 91 -7.85 9.31 -0.03
C LEU A 91 -8.44 8.01 -0.61
N HIS A 92 -7.63 6.97 -0.68
CA HIS A 92 -8.13 5.62 -0.94
C HIS A 92 -9.11 5.20 0.18
N PRO A 93 -10.21 4.45 -0.09
CA PRO A 93 -11.16 4.05 0.94
C PRO A 93 -10.52 3.39 2.19
N VAL A 94 -9.44 2.62 2.02
CA VAL A 94 -8.69 2.07 3.15
C VAL A 94 -8.01 3.17 3.97
N GLN A 95 -7.42 4.18 3.34
CA GLN A 95 -6.81 5.31 4.05
C GLN A 95 -7.85 6.05 4.88
N HIS A 96 -9.00 6.35 4.27
CA HIS A 96 -10.12 7.00 4.94
C HIS A 96 -10.63 6.19 6.14
N ALA A 97 -10.91 4.91 5.95
CA ALA A 97 -11.40 4.03 7.01
C ALA A 97 -10.40 3.86 8.17
N MET A 98 -9.09 3.87 7.89
CA MET A 98 -8.07 3.84 8.94
C MET A 98 -8.08 5.10 9.81
N LEU A 99 -8.42 6.26 9.25
CA LEU A 99 -8.58 7.52 10.00
C LEU A 99 -9.88 7.46 10.82
N ASP A 100 -11.00 7.08 10.22
CA ASP A 100 -12.29 6.99 10.88
C ASP A 100 -12.27 6.05 12.10
N GLU A 101 -11.62 4.90 11.97
CA GLU A 101 -11.50 3.91 13.04
C GLU A 101 -10.36 4.21 14.03
N GLN A 102 -9.66 5.34 13.84
CA GLN A 102 -8.50 5.73 14.65
C GLN A 102 -7.54 4.56 14.88
N ALA A 103 -7.28 3.80 13.82
CA ALA A 103 -6.58 2.53 13.90
C ALA A 103 -5.06 2.69 14.15
N ALA A 104 -4.52 3.93 14.17
CA ALA A 104 -3.12 4.22 14.48
C ALA A 104 -2.88 4.57 15.95
N GLN A 105 -1.68 4.20 16.42
CA GLN A 105 -1.03 4.87 17.53
C GLN A 105 0.21 5.62 16.99
N CYS A 106 1.37 4.97 16.88
CA CYS A 106 2.57 5.62 16.34
C CYS A 106 2.55 5.82 14.81
N GLY A 107 1.70 5.12 14.07
CA GLY A 107 1.53 5.22 12.62
C GLY A 107 2.65 4.58 11.78
N TYR A 108 3.71 4.05 12.38
CA TYR A 108 4.87 3.54 11.62
C TYR A 108 4.54 2.36 10.70
N CYS A 109 3.69 1.43 11.13
CA CYS A 109 3.27 0.27 10.34
C CYS A 109 2.19 0.59 9.30
N TYR A 110 1.64 1.80 9.30
CA TYR A 110 0.47 2.18 8.50
C TYR A 110 0.66 2.00 7.01
N ASN A 111 1.84 2.35 6.49
CA ASN A 111 2.14 2.12 5.09
C ASN A 111 1.83 0.66 4.68
N GLY A 112 2.44 -0.28 5.38
CA GLY A 112 2.26 -1.70 5.05
C GLY A 112 0.84 -2.18 5.24
N MET A 113 0.20 -1.78 6.34
CA MET A 113 -1.19 -2.16 6.63
C MET A 113 -2.15 -1.67 5.55
N ILE A 114 -2.04 -0.41 5.12
CA ILE A 114 -2.90 0.19 4.12
C ILE A 114 -2.63 -0.39 2.72
N VAL A 115 -1.37 -0.50 2.31
CA VAL A 115 -1.00 -1.06 1.00
C VAL A 115 -1.50 -2.50 0.85
N LYS A 116 -1.31 -3.32 1.89
CA LYS A 116 -1.81 -4.72 1.87
C LYS A 116 -3.32 -4.80 1.89
N ALA A 117 -3.99 -3.99 2.67
CA ALA A 117 -5.45 -3.93 2.70
C ALA A 117 -6.03 -3.47 1.35
N ALA A 118 -5.41 -2.49 0.69
CA ALA A 118 -5.80 -2.05 -0.64
C ALA A 118 -5.66 -3.18 -1.68
N GLU A 119 -4.57 -3.93 -1.66
CA GLU A 119 -4.41 -5.11 -2.50
C GLU A 119 -5.48 -6.17 -2.20
N LEU A 120 -5.73 -6.48 -0.93
CA LEU A 120 -6.75 -7.46 -0.53
C LEU A 120 -8.11 -7.07 -1.09
N LEU A 121 -8.56 -5.83 -0.84
CA LEU A 121 -9.89 -5.38 -1.25
C LEU A 121 -10.04 -5.23 -2.77
N SER A 122 -8.95 -5.06 -3.50
CA SER A 122 -8.98 -5.07 -4.97
C SER A 122 -9.26 -6.47 -5.54
N LYS A 123 -8.84 -7.53 -4.85
CA LYS A 123 -9.00 -8.93 -5.25
C LYS A 123 -10.21 -9.61 -4.61
N THR A 124 -10.51 -9.25 -3.37
CA THR A 124 -11.60 -9.79 -2.56
C THR A 124 -12.38 -8.62 -1.97
N PRO A 125 -13.41 -8.09 -2.67
CA PRO A 125 -14.11 -6.88 -2.25
C PRO A 125 -14.83 -7.00 -0.92
N LYS A 126 -15.27 -8.19 -0.54
CA LYS A 126 -15.99 -8.47 0.72
C LYS A 126 -15.33 -9.61 1.49
N PRO A 127 -14.11 -9.40 2.05
CA PRO A 127 -13.43 -10.46 2.78
C PRO A 127 -14.10 -10.67 4.15
N ASP A 128 -14.19 -11.93 4.57
CA ASP A 128 -14.50 -12.25 5.96
C ASP A 128 -13.29 -11.98 6.87
N GLU A 129 -13.50 -12.08 8.19
CA GLU A 129 -12.43 -11.77 9.14
C GLU A 129 -11.25 -12.74 9.05
N ALA A 130 -11.49 -14.01 8.75
CA ALA A 130 -10.43 -15.00 8.59
C ALA A 130 -9.55 -14.68 7.37
N GLN A 131 -10.18 -14.25 6.28
CA GLN A 131 -9.49 -13.79 5.06
C GLN A 131 -8.68 -12.52 5.33
N ILE A 132 -9.22 -11.56 6.09
CA ILE A 132 -8.49 -10.35 6.49
C ILE A 132 -7.27 -10.74 7.33
N ARG A 133 -7.44 -11.55 8.39
CA ARG A 133 -6.33 -11.99 9.24
C ARG A 133 -5.25 -12.72 8.45
N LYS A 134 -5.65 -13.62 7.55
CA LYS A 134 -4.73 -14.36 6.68
C LYS A 134 -3.95 -13.41 5.75
N ALA A 135 -4.61 -12.45 5.12
CA ALA A 135 -3.98 -11.50 4.23
C ALA A 135 -3.00 -10.57 4.96
N MET A 136 -3.35 -10.15 6.19
CA MET A 136 -2.54 -9.26 7.02
C MET A 136 -1.40 -9.97 7.74
N ASN A 137 -1.30 -11.30 7.65
CA ASN A 137 -0.20 -12.05 8.24
C ASN A 137 1.15 -11.59 7.65
N GLY A 138 2.14 -11.34 8.51
CA GLY A 138 3.43 -10.78 8.10
C GLY A 138 3.44 -9.24 8.00
N HIS A 139 2.38 -8.56 8.48
CA HIS A 139 2.36 -7.12 8.71
C HIS A 139 2.32 -6.86 10.21
N LEU A 140 3.41 -6.33 10.76
CA LEU A 140 3.61 -6.24 12.20
C LEU A 140 3.32 -4.83 12.72
N CYS A 141 2.58 -4.76 13.81
CA CYS A 141 2.32 -3.54 14.57
C CYS A 141 2.80 -3.70 16.01
N ARG A 142 3.80 -2.91 16.42
CA ARG A 142 4.32 -2.97 17.80
C ARG A 142 3.34 -2.40 18.82
N CYS A 143 2.48 -1.47 18.40
CA CYS A 143 1.43 -0.90 19.26
C CYS A 143 0.22 -1.83 19.45
N GLY A 144 0.10 -2.91 18.67
CA GLY A 144 -0.95 -3.92 18.84
C GLY A 144 -2.34 -3.49 18.38
N THR A 145 -2.47 -2.50 17.49
CA THR A 145 -3.77 -1.95 17.04
C THR A 145 -4.52 -2.85 16.04
N TYR A 146 -4.20 -4.14 15.97
CA TYR A 146 -4.80 -5.09 15.02
C TYR A 146 -6.34 -5.11 15.03
N PRO A 147 -7.05 -5.07 16.19
CA PRO A 147 -8.51 -5.05 16.18
C PRO A 147 -9.08 -3.84 15.44
N SER A 148 -8.50 -2.65 15.64
CA SER A 148 -8.92 -1.43 14.95
C SER A 148 -8.58 -1.48 13.45
N ILE A 149 -7.44 -2.04 13.08
CA ILE A 149 -7.05 -2.26 11.68
C ILE A 149 -8.05 -3.19 10.98
N ILE A 150 -8.47 -4.28 11.63
CA ILE A 150 -9.47 -5.21 11.06
C ILE A 150 -10.80 -4.49 10.85
N ARG A 151 -11.27 -3.70 11.82
CA ARG A 151 -12.50 -2.89 11.67
C ARG A 151 -12.39 -1.91 10.52
N ALA A 152 -11.24 -1.22 10.40
CA ALA A 152 -11.00 -0.30 9.31
C ALA A 152 -11.04 -0.98 7.93
N ILE A 153 -10.48 -2.19 7.78
CA ILE A 153 -10.54 -2.95 6.53
C ILE A 153 -11.99 -3.33 6.18
N ARG A 154 -12.79 -3.76 7.17
CA ARG A 154 -14.22 -4.05 6.98
C ARG A 154 -14.98 -2.80 6.54
N ARG A 155 -14.78 -1.67 7.23
CA ARG A 155 -15.39 -0.40 6.88
C ARG A 155 -15.00 0.06 5.47
N ALA A 156 -13.72 -0.08 5.08
CA ALA A 156 -13.28 0.22 3.72
C ALA A 156 -13.99 -0.65 2.67
N SER A 157 -14.19 -1.93 2.95
CA SER A 157 -14.96 -2.84 2.09
C SER A 157 -16.40 -2.35 1.90
N GLU A 158 -17.06 -1.88 2.96
CA GLU A 158 -18.43 -1.34 2.92
C GLU A 158 -18.49 -0.03 2.10
N ILE A 159 -17.53 0.87 2.29
CA ILE A 159 -17.41 2.11 1.51
C ILE A 159 -17.28 1.77 0.01
N MET A 160 -16.36 0.87 -0.34
CA MET A 160 -16.13 0.48 -1.73
C MET A 160 -17.36 -0.19 -2.37
N ALA A 161 -18.11 -0.99 -1.61
CA ALA A 161 -19.35 -1.60 -2.08
C ALA A 161 -20.46 -0.56 -2.31
N SER A 162 -20.57 0.44 -1.42
CA SER A 162 -21.57 1.51 -1.58
C SER A 162 -21.30 2.42 -2.78
N GLU A 163 -20.05 2.63 -3.14
CA GLU A 163 -19.65 3.37 -4.33
C GLU A 163 -20.00 2.62 -5.64
N GLU A 164 -19.96 1.29 -5.63
CA GLU A 164 -20.39 0.47 -6.78
C GLU A 164 -21.89 0.56 -7.05
N VAL A 165 -22.72 0.63 -6.01
CA VAL A 165 -24.18 0.72 -6.11
C VAL A 165 -24.63 2.09 -6.66
N ARG A 166 -23.83 3.14 -6.47
CA ARG A 166 -24.16 4.51 -6.91
C ARG A 166 -23.77 4.82 -8.36
N ARG A 167 -23.22 3.86 -9.08
CA ARG A 167 -22.81 3.98 -10.49
C ARG A 167 -23.81 3.33 -11.42
#